data_c5e897497a6bf68a159fad66e6c3830d
#
_entry.id   c5e897497a6bf68a159fad66e6c3830d
#
_cell.length_a   1.000
_cell.length_b   1.000
_cell.length_c   1.000
_cell.angle_alpha   90.00
_cell.angle_beta   90.00
_cell.angle_gamma   90.00
#
_symmetry.space_group_name_H-M   'P 1'
#
loop_
_entity.id
_entity.type
_entity.pdbx_description
1 polymer ?
#
loop_
_entity_poly.entity_id
_entity_poly.type
_entity_poly.pdbx_seq_one_letter_code
_entity_poly.pdbx_strand_id
1 'polypeptide(L)'
;MVLGICLSCFPILANAQTATFQQLCAEKSKTTGIAVKGLEEWQFLKSELRLLSVGEFWGPRSSRTSMASNPSQKDPLAAIVNYSKAMKKENVRLLLVPIPPKAVVYADKLAKGMDAKRYDNELQKFYALLKEQGVEVLDLTTSLMQARKNTKEPLYCMGDSHLSGEGCKVVAQGIASQLNLKGKNKYKEQEETIQMTGDLYKDTKHAAETRKAYRVS
;
A
#
# COMPACT_ATOMS: atom_id res chain seq x y z
N MET A 1 30.69 36.30 -2.73
CA MET A 1 30.03 35.60 -3.84
C MET A 1 29.19 34.49 -3.21
N VAL A 2 27.90 34.76 -2.98
CA VAL A 2 26.99 33.83 -2.29
C VAL A 2 26.32 32.98 -3.39
N LEU A 3 26.62 31.68 -3.39
CA LEU A 3 25.97 30.72 -4.29
C LEU A 3 24.52 30.55 -3.81
N GLY A 4 23.57 31.12 -4.56
CA GLY A 4 22.15 30.85 -4.38
C GLY A 4 21.81 29.44 -4.81
N ILE A 5 21.48 28.58 -3.88
CA ILE A 5 20.95 27.23 -4.15
C ILE A 5 19.53 27.40 -4.67
N CYS A 6 19.32 27.09 -5.95
CA CYS A 6 18.02 27.14 -6.62
C CYS A 6 17.07 26.08 -6.01
N LEU A 7 16.15 26.52 -5.15
CA LEU A 7 15.10 25.67 -4.52
C LEU A 7 14.05 25.14 -5.51
N SER A 8 14.10 25.50 -6.80
CA SER A 8 13.10 25.13 -7.80
C SER A 8 13.30 23.79 -8.51
N CYS A 9 14.45 23.12 -8.31
CA CYS A 9 14.74 21.84 -9.00
C CYS A 9 14.13 20.57 -8.35
N PHE A 10 13.75 20.63 -7.06
CA PHE A 10 13.28 19.46 -6.34
C PHE A 10 11.93 18.87 -6.84
N PRO A 11 10.88 19.67 -7.15
CA PRO A 11 9.62 19.11 -7.60
C PRO A 11 9.68 18.47 -8.99
N ILE A 12 10.56 18.96 -9.87
CA ILE A 12 10.70 18.43 -11.24
C ILE A 12 11.32 17.03 -11.22
N LEU A 13 12.32 16.81 -10.39
CA LEU A 13 12.99 15.50 -10.26
C LEU A 13 12.07 14.46 -9.61
N ALA A 14 11.29 14.85 -8.62
CA ALA A 14 10.32 13.94 -7.97
C ALA A 14 9.22 13.50 -8.94
N ASN A 15 8.71 14.40 -9.78
CA ASN A 15 7.70 14.07 -10.80
C ASN A 15 8.25 13.16 -11.90
N ALA A 16 9.50 13.37 -12.34
CA ALA A 16 10.14 12.51 -13.34
C ALA A 16 10.36 11.08 -12.80
N GLN A 17 10.76 10.92 -11.55
CA GLN A 17 10.93 9.60 -10.93
C GLN A 17 9.59 8.88 -10.74
N THR A 18 8.52 9.59 -10.39
CA THR A 18 7.17 9.03 -10.29
C THR A 18 6.67 8.55 -11.64
N ALA A 19 6.85 9.32 -12.71
CA ALA A 19 6.49 8.92 -14.05
C ALA A 19 7.25 7.65 -14.49
N THR A 20 8.55 7.56 -14.17
CA THR A 20 9.35 6.36 -14.41
C THR A 20 8.83 5.15 -13.64
N PHE A 21 8.41 5.31 -12.39
CA PHE A 21 7.82 4.24 -11.58
C PHE A 21 6.46 3.78 -12.13
N GLN A 22 5.61 4.71 -12.56
CA GLN A 22 4.33 4.37 -13.21
C GLN A 22 4.54 3.57 -14.50
N GLN A 23 5.49 3.96 -15.33
CA GLN A 23 5.85 3.23 -16.55
C GLN A 23 6.37 1.82 -16.23
N LEU A 24 7.23 1.69 -15.23
CA LEU A 24 7.72 0.39 -14.75
C LEU A 24 6.56 -0.51 -14.29
N CYS A 25 5.62 0.03 -13.51
CA CYS A 25 4.43 -0.69 -13.07
C CYS A 25 3.56 -1.11 -14.27
N ALA A 26 3.39 -0.25 -15.27
CA ALA A 26 2.65 -0.55 -16.48
C ALA A 26 3.28 -1.71 -17.26
N GLU A 27 4.59 -1.67 -17.47
CA GLU A 27 5.33 -2.74 -18.16
C GLU A 27 5.25 -4.06 -17.40
N LYS A 28 5.55 -4.04 -16.12
CA LYS A 28 5.55 -5.26 -15.30
C LYS A 28 4.14 -5.86 -15.15
N SER A 29 3.08 -5.06 -15.19
CA SER A 29 1.71 -5.56 -15.12
C SER A 29 1.19 -6.24 -16.40
N LYS A 30 1.97 -6.28 -17.48
CA LYS A 30 1.61 -6.98 -18.74
C LYS A 30 1.71 -8.51 -18.65
N THR A 31 2.21 -9.05 -17.55
CA THR A 31 2.30 -10.51 -17.34
C THR A 31 0.93 -11.19 -17.42
N THR A 32 0.90 -12.46 -17.81
CA THR A 32 -0.33 -13.26 -17.89
C THR A 32 -0.84 -13.72 -16.50
N GLY A 33 0.07 -14.00 -15.56
CA GLY A 33 -0.26 -14.43 -14.20
C GLY A 33 -0.71 -13.30 -13.28
N ILE A 34 -1.06 -13.66 -12.04
CA ILE A 34 -1.40 -12.72 -10.97
C ILE A 34 -0.17 -12.15 -10.28
N ALA A 35 0.94 -12.88 -10.33
CA ALA A 35 2.21 -12.54 -9.69
C ALA A 35 3.18 -11.91 -10.69
N VAL A 36 3.91 -10.90 -10.23
CA VAL A 36 4.97 -10.24 -10.97
C VAL A 36 6.27 -10.41 -10.21
N LYS A 37 7.27 -11.06 -10.86
CA LYS A 37 8.58 -11.28 -10.26
C LYS A 37 9.35 -9.95 -10.15
N GLY A 38 9.84 -9.68 -8.94
CA GLY A 38 10.81 -8.63 -8.63
C GLY A 38 12.23 -9.17 -8.52
N LEU A 39 13.04 -8.53 -7.68
CA LEU A 39 14.40 -8.94 -7.35
C LEU A 39 14.39 -9.88 -6.14
N GLU A 40 15.45 -10.70 -6.00
CA GLU A 40 15.68 -11.53 -4.82
C GLU A 40 14.45 -12.35 -4.40
N GLU A 41 13.77 -12.98 -5.38
CA GLU A 41 12.56 -13.80 -5.22
C GLU A 41 11.31 -13.07 -4.71
N TRP A 42 11.34 -11.73 -4.58
CA TRP A 42 10.16 -10.96 -4.27
C TRP A 42 9.09 -11.08 -5.35
N GLN A 43 7.84 -11.29 -4.94
CA GLN A 43 6.68 -11.31 -5.81
C GLN A 43 5.77 -10.12 -5.49
N PHE A 44 5.17 -9.55 -6.52
CA PHE A 44 4.24 -8.43 -6.42
C PHE A 44 2.90 -8.77 -7.05
N LEU A 45 1.82 -8.24 -6.51
CA LEU A 45 0.50 -8.47 -7.06
C LEU A 45 0.30 -7.62 -8.32
N LYS A 46 -0.05 -8.26 -9.44
CA LYS A 46 -0.27 -7.58 -10.73
C LYS A 46 -1.31 -6.47 -10.65
N SER A 47 -2.42 -6.69 -9.95
CA SER A 47 -3.48 -5.69 -9.82
C SER A 47 -3.03 -4.44 -9.06
N GLU A 48 -2.13 -4.56 -8.07
CA GLU A 48 -1.53 -3.41 -7.39
C GLU A 48 -0.62 -2.61 -8.34
N LEU A 49 0.23 -3.30 -9.12
CA LEU A 49 1.07 -2.61 -10.10
C LEU A 49 0.23 -1.91 -11.17
N ARG A 50 -0.87 -2.57 -11.62
CA ARG A 50 -1.81 -1.93 -12.52
C ARG A 50 -2.43 -0.67 -11.91
N LEU A 51 -2.87 -0.71 -10.64
CA LEU A 51 -3.39 0.47 -9.94
C LEU A 51 -2.36 1.60 -9.91
N LEU A 52 -1.10 1.30 -9.62
CA LEU A 52 -0.01 2.28 -9.59
C LEU A 52 0.35 2.85 -10.97
N SER A 53 -0.06 2.18 -12.06
CA SER A 53 0.26 2.57 -13.43
C SER A 53 -0.80 3.43 -14.10
N VAL A 54 -2.06 3.37 -13.67
CA VAL A 54 -3.18 3.98 -14.43
C VAL A 54 -3.37 5.48 -14.18
N GLY A 55 -2.62 6.08 -13.27
CA GLY A 55 -2.78 7.48 -12.90
C GLY A 55 -4.06 7.73 -12.11
N GLU A 56 -4.78 8.78 -12.44
CA GLU A 56 -6.06 9.11 -11.81
C GLU A 56 -7.10 8.01 -12.07
N PHE A 57 -7.62 7.39 -11.01
CA PHE A 57 -8.53 6.25 -11.07
C PHE A 57 -9.93 6.56 -10.47
N TRP A 58 -10.23 7.82 -10.21
CA TRP A 58 -11.50 8.34 -9.71
C TRP A 58 -12.13 9.35 -10.68
N GLY A 59 -13.34 9.80 -10.38
CA GLY A 59 -14.08 10.75 -11.19
C GLY A 59 -14.33 10.24 -12.61
N PRO A 60 -14.35 11.11 -13.63
CA PRO A 60 -14.64 10.72 -15.00
C PRO A 60 -13.67 9.67 -15.59
N ARG A 61 -12.41 9.63 -15.09
CA ARG A 61 -11.41 8.66 -15.55
C ARG A 61 -11.67 7.24 -15.03
N SER A 62 -12.39 7.10 -13.93
CA SER A 62 -12.71 5.78 -13.36
C SER A 62 -13.40 4.85 -14.35
N SER A 63 -14.20 5.37 -15.27
CA SER A 63 -14.86 4.57 -16.31
C SER A 63 -13.90 3.78 -17.19
N ARG A 64 -12.67 4.28 -17.37
CA ARG A 64 -11.61 3.67 -18.20
C ARG A 64 -10.61 2.85 -17.39
N THR A 65 -10.43 3.17 -16.12
CA THR A 65 -9.38 2.58 -15.26
C THR A 65 -9.92 1.49 -14.34
N SER A 66 -11.17 1.59 -13.93
CA SER A 66 -11.81 0.64 -13.03
C SER A 66 -12.03 -0.72 -13.69
N MET A 67 -11.79 -1.78 -12.91
CA MET A 67 -12.12 -3.16 -13.28
C MET A 67 -13.51 -3.59 -12.79
N ALA A 68 -14.26 -2.72 -12.11
CA ALA A 68 -15.60 -3.03 -11.66
C ALA A 68 -16.53 -3.30 -12.88
N SER A 69 -17.25 -4.40 -12.84
CA SER A 69 -18.22 -4.77 -13.87
C SER A 69 -19.46 -3.88 -13.83
N ASN A 70 -19.87 -3.46 -12.64
CA ASN A 70 -21.02 -2.55 -12.47
C ASN A 70 -20.60 -1.09 -12.72
N PRO A 71 -21.23 -0.40 -13.71
CA PRO A 71 -20.89 1.00 -14.00
C PRO A 71 -21.06 1.95 -12.80
N SER A 72 -22.03 1.72 -11.93
CA SER A 72 -22.27 2.55 -10.72
C SER A 72 -21.18 2.40 -9.66
N GLN A 73 -20.34 1.38 -9.73
CA GLN A 73 -19.26 1.08 -8.79
C GLN A 73 -17.87 1.41 -9.34
N LYS A 74 -17.81 2.03 -10.52
CA LYS A 74 -16.53 2.34 -11.17
C LYS A 74 -15.75 3.44 -10.46
N ASP A 75 -16.44 4.42 -9.90
CA ASP A 75 -15.79 5.55 -9.19
C ASP A 75 -15.67 5.25 -7.70
N PRO A 76 -14.46 4.91 -7.22
CA PRO A 76 -14.24 4.62 -5.80
C PRO A 76 -14.43 5.87 -4.92
N LEU A 77 -14.22 7.08 -5.44
CA LEU A 77 -14.39 8.30 -4.66
C LEU A 77 -15.85 8.48 -4.26
N ALA A 78 -16.75 8.43 -5.24
CA ALA A 78 -18.19 8.56 -4.99
C ALA A 78 -18.71 7.44 -4.08
N ALA A 79 -18.25 6.21 -4.31
CA ALA A 79 -18.66 5.05 -3.52
C ALA A 79 -18.27 5.19 -2.04
N ILE A 80 -17.02 5.54 -1.74
CA ILE A 80 -16.50 5.69 -0.37
C ILE A 80 -17.18 6.88 0.32
N VAL A 81 -17.32 8.02 -0.36
CA VAL A 81 -17.98 9.20 0.21
C VAL A 81 -19.43 8.90 0.57
N ASN A 82 -20.18 8.22 -0.34
CA ASN A 82 -21.58 7.86 -0.07
C ASN A 82 -21.68 6.88 1.10
N TYR A 83 -20.79 5.89 1.17
CA TYR A 83 -20.74 4.96 2.28
C TYR A 83 -20.44 5.67 3.61
N SER A 84 -19.44 6.57 3.62
CA SER A 84 -19.12 7.37 4.80
C SER A 84 -20.30 8.21 5.29
N LYS A 85 -21.03 8.85 4.36
CA LYS A 85 -22.24 9.61 4.68
C LYS A 85 -23.36 8.72 5.28
N ALA A 86 -23.51 7.51 4.74
CA ALA A 86 -24.50 6.55 5.27
C ALA A 86 -24.13 6.13 6.70
N MET A 87 -22.87 5.77 6.97
CA MET A 87 -22.41 5.43 8.31
C MET A 87 -22.62 6.58 9.32
N LYS A 88 -22.33 7.81 8.90
CA LYS A 88 -22.52 8.99 9.74
C LYS A 88 -23.99 9.21 10.14
N LYS A 89 -24.95 8.91 9.26
CA LYS A 89 -26.39 8.98 9.58
C LYS A 89 -26.79 8.00 10.67
N GLU A 90 -26.12 6.85 10.72
CA GLU A 90 -26.33 5.83 11.74
C GLU A 90 -25.47 6.03 13.00
N ASN A 91 -24.84 7.22 13.15
CA ASN A 91 -23.90 7.54 14.24
C ASN A 91 -22.69 6.58 14.31
N VAL A 92 -22.29 5.99 13.20
CA VAL A 92 -21.11 5.13 13.08
C VAL A 92 -19.95 5.93 12.55
N ARG A 93 -18.83 5.95 13.28
CA ARG A 93 -17.57 6.53 12.82
C ARG A 93 -16.89 5.57 11.85
N LEU A 94 -16.58 6.03 10.66
CA LEU A 94 -15.80 5.31 9.67
C LEU A 94 -14.37 5.86 9.63
N LEU A 95 -13.39 4.99 9.86
CA LEU A 95 -11.97 5.28 9.61
C LEU A 95 -11.50 4.40 8.44
N LEU A 96 -11.13 5.02 7.33
CA LEU A 96 -10.51 4.32 6.20
C LEU A 96 -9.00 4.19 6.44
N VAL A 97 -8.51 2.96 6.45
CA VAL A 97 -7.08 2.65 6.62
C VAL A 97 -6.59 1.91 5.38
N PRO A 98 -6.18 2.59 4.32
CA PRO A 98 -5.67 1.93 3.13
C PRO A 98 -4.31 1.31 3.43
N ILE A 99 -4.18 0.02 3.11
CA ILE A 99 -2.88 -0.65 3.13
C ILE A 99 -2.16 -0.32 1.83
N PRO A 100 -0.97 0.28 1.87
CA PRO A 100 -0.26 0.67 0.66
C PRO A 100 0.13 -0.54 -0.18
N PRO A 101 0.13 -0.43 -1.52
CA PRO A 101 0.66 -1.48 -2.37
C PRO A 101 2.09 -1.86 -1.97
N LYS A 102 2.39 -3.15 -1.95
CA LYS A 102 3.70 -3.67 -1.59
C LYS A 102 4.83 -2.99 -2.38
N ALA A 103 4.60 -2.72 -3.67
CA ALA A 103 5.57 -2.06 -4.54
C ALA A 103 5.88 -0.60 -4.13
N VAL A 104 5.02 0.08 -3.36
CA VAL A 104 5.30 1.42 -2.82
C VAL A 104 6.29 1.32 -1.66
N VAL A 105 6.11 0.33 -0.79
CA VAL A 105 6.98 0.12 0.38
C VAL A 105 8.31 -0.52 -0.02
N TYR A 106 8.32 -1.36 -1.06
CA TYR A 106 9.45 -2.16 -1.53
C TYR A 106 9.76 -1.92 -3.01
N ALA A 107 9.80 -0.65 -3.45
CA ALA A 107 10.11 -0.30 -4.84
C ALA A 107 11.50 -0.80 -5.29
N ASP A 108 12.48 -0.77 -4.40
CA ASP A 108 13.84 -1.29 -4.61
C ASP A 108 13.88 -2.81 -4.82
N LYS A 109 12.85 -3.55 -4.37
CA LYS A 109 12.70 -4.98 -4.64
C LYS A 109 11.90 -5.25 -5.91
N LEU A 110 11.17 -4.26 -6.43
CA LEU A 110 10.47 -4.38 -7.70
C LEU A 110 11.44 -4.32 -8.89
N ALA A 111 12.41 -3.40 -8.85
CA ALA A 111 13.41 -3.26 -9.90
C ALA A 111 14.69 -2.57 -9.39
N LYS A 112 15.81 -2.90 -10.04
CA LYS A 112 17.11 -2.26 -9.77
C LYS A 112 17.06 -0.75 -10.08
N GLY A 113 17.67 0.04 -9.21
CA GLY A 113 17.73 1.49 -9.36
C GLY A 113 16.51 2.26 -8.84
N MET A 114 15.52 1.55 -8.28
CA MET A 114 14.43 2.20 -7.56
C MET A 114 14.83 2.41 -6.11
N ASP A 115 14.65 3.63 -5.61
CA ASP A 115 14.88 3.96 -4.20
C ASP A 115 13.64 3.63 -3.35
N ALA A 116 13.84 3.53 -2.03
CA ALA A 116 12.73 3.45 -1.07
C ALA A 116 12.11 4.85 -0.83
N LYS A 117 11.38 5.34 -1.82
CA LYS A 117 10.65 6.63 -1.81
C LYS A 117 9.17 6.42 -2.07
N ARG A 118 8.38 7.42 -1.73
CA ARG A 118 6.95 7.42 -2.06
C ARG A 118 6.77 7.72 -3.56
N TYR A 119 6.24 6.75 -4.29
CA TYR A 119 5.89 6.85 -5.70
C TYR A 119 4.38 6.82 -5.94
N ASP A 120 3.58 6.88 -4.88
CA ASP A 120 2.13 6.73 -4.83
C ASP A 120 1.38 8.07 -4.91
N ASN A 121 1.86 9.02 -5.70
CA ASN A 121 1.31 10.38 -5.79
C ASN A 121 -0.19 10.39 -6.05
N GLU A 122 -0.70 9.50 -6.91
CA GLU A 122 -2.13 9.44 -7.19
C GLU A 122 -2.94 8.93 -6.00
N LEU A 123 -2.42 7.98 -5.23
CA LEU A 123 -3.06 7.56 -3.98
C LEU A 123 -3.09 8.70 -2.95
N GLN A 124 -2.00 9.46 -2.83
CA GLN A 124 -1.96 10.64 -1.93
C GLN A 124 -3.01 11.68 -2.32
N LYS A 125 -3.15 11.99 -3.62
CA LYS A 125 -4.20 12.89 -4.14
C LYS A 125 -5.59 12.35 -3.82
N PHE A 126 -5.81 11.06 -4.04
CA PHE A 126 -7.07 10.39 -3.74
C PHE A 126 -7.43 10.48 -2.26
N TYR A 127 -6.46 10.25 -1.37
CA TYR A 127 -6.67 10.39 0.07
C TYR A 127 -6.96 11.83 0.49
N ALA A 128 -6.32 12.81 -0.16
CA ALA A 128 -6.62 14.22 0.08
C ALA A 128 -8.07 14.55 -0.31
N LEU A 129 -8.51 14.13 -1.49
CA LEU A 129 -9.90 14.32 -1.95
C LEU A 129 -10.91 13.66 -1.01
N LEU A 130 -10.64 12.46 -0.52
CA LEU A 130 -11.51 11.81 0.48
C LEU A 130 -11.63 12.62 1.76
N LYS A 131 -10.51 13.15 2.26
CA LYS A 131 -10.48 14.02 3.46
C LYS A 131 -11.25 15.31 3.24
N GLU A 132 -11.11 15.94 2.08
CA GLU A 132 -11.89 17.13 1.68
C GLU A 132 -13.40 16.86 1.67
N GLN A 133 -13.81 15.63 1.35
CA GLN A 133 -15.20 15.17 1.39
C GLN A 133 -15.66 14.68 2.77
N GLY A 134 -14.84 14.88 3.81
CA GLY A 134 -15.16 14.55 5.19
C GLY A 134 -15.02 13.07 5.57
N VAL A 135 -14.28 12.29 4.78
CA VAL A 135 -13.91 10.91 5.11
C VAL A 135 -12.64 10.93 5.96
N GLU A 136 -12.65 10.25 7.10
CA GLU A 136 -11.42 10.06 7.87
C GLU A 136 -10.53 9.02 7.18
N VAL A 137 -9.31 9.44 6.82
CA VAL A 137 -8.33 8.55 6.17
C VAL A 137 -7.03 8.54 6.97
N LEU A 138 -6.59 7.36 7.37
CA LEU A 138 -5.30 7.09 8.00
C LEU A 138 -4.35 6.48 6.98
N ASP A 139 -3.48 7.29 6.40
CA ASP A 139 -2.42 6.84 5.50
C ASP A 139 -1.18 6.42 6.31
N LEU A 140 -0.93 5.12 6.38
CA LEU A 140 0.19 4.52 7.10
C LEU A 140 1.42 4.25 6.22
N THR A 141 1.42 4.69 4.97
CA THR A 141 2.52 4.43 4.02
C THR A 141 3.87 4.91 4.57
N THR A 142 3.93 6.15 5.07
CA THR A 142 5.17 6.70 5.64
C THR A 142 5.62 5.92 6.89
N SER A 143 4.67 5.52 7.75
CA SER A 143 4.96 4.74 8.95
C SER A 143 5.54 3.36 8.60
N LEU A 144 4.96 2.66 7.61
CA LEU A 144 5.47 1.40 7.11
C LEU A 144 6.87 1.55 6.48
N MET A 145 7.08 2.59 5.66
CA MET A 145 8.40 2.85 5.07
C MET A 145 9.47 3.18 6.11
N GLN A 146 9.11 3.83 7.20
CA GLN A 146 10.03 4.09 8.32
C GLN A 146 10.30 2.83 9.13
N ALA A 147 9.25 2.08 9.49
CA ALA A 147 9.36 0.84 10.23
C ALA A 147 10.25 -0.17 9.48
N ARG A 148 10.11 -0.29 8.16
CA ARG A 148 10.95 -1.12 7.30
C ARG A 148 12.46 -0.92 7.52
N LYS A 149 12.90 0.29 7.84
CA LYS A 149 14.32 0.59 8.07
C LYS A 149 14.84 0.06 9.40
N ASN A 150 13.95 -0.20 10.34
CA ASN A 150 14.26 -0.51 11.72
C ASN A 150 13.94 -1.97 12.10
N THR A 151 13.28 -2.72 11.22
CA THR A 151 12.95 -4.12 11.47
C THR A 151 13.90 -5.06 10.70
N LYS A 152 14.18 -6.23 11.27
CA LYS A 152 14.93 -7.30 10.59
C LYS A 152 14.00 -8.12 9.69
N GLU A 153 12.75 -8.22 10.05
CA GLU A 153 11.75 -8.99 9.31
C GLU A 153 11.04 -8.09 8.29
N PRO A 154 10.77 -8.57 7.10
CA PRO A 154 9.99 -7.81 6.11
C PRO A 154 8.58 -7.50 6.60
N LEU A 155 8.07 -6.30 6.31
CA LEU A 155 6.69 -5.90 6.64
C LEU A 155 5.64 -6.52 5.70
N TYR A 156 6.07 -7.01 4.55
CA TYR A 156 5.28 -7.80 3.61
C TYR A 156 5.95 -9.14 3.39
N CYS A 157 5.17 -10.18 3.26
CA CYS A 157 5.69 -11.50 2.89
C CYS A 157 6.26 -11.48 1.47
N MET A 158 7.41 -12.12 1.23
CA MET A 158 8.09 -12.04 -0.07
C MET A 158 7.24 -12.61 -1.21
N GLY A 159 6.70 -13.81 -1.04
CA GLY A 159 5.89 -14.51 -2.04
C GLY A 159 4.38 -14.39 -1.84
N ASP A 160 3.92 -13.36 -1.13
CA ASP A 160 2.51 -13.18 -0.79
C ASP A 160 2.11 -11.71 -0.93
N SER A 161 0.87 -11.43 -1.25
CA SER A 161 0.37 -10.05 -1.40
C SER A 161 0.13 -9.35 -0.06
N HIS A 162 0.10 -10.09 1.05
CA HIS A 162 -0.32 -9.60 2.36
C HIS A 162 0.86 -9.09 3.21
N LEU A 163 0.51 -8.32 4.23
CA LEU A 163 1.43 -7.92 5.29
C LEU A 163 1.94 -9.15 6.05
N SER A 164 3.18 -9.08 6.52
CA SER A 164 3.72 -9.99 7.52
C SER A 164 3.15 -9.69 8.91
N GLY A 165 3.45 -10.53 9.90
CA GLY A 165 3.13 -10.26 11.29
C GLY A 165 3.68 -8.91 11.78
N GLU A 166 4.91 -8.55 11.40
CA GLU A 166 5.49 -7.24 11.72
C GLU A 166 4.76 -6.10 11.03
N GLY A 167 4.38 -6.25 9.76
CA GLY A 167 3.57 -5.25 9.06
C GLY A 167 2.21 -5.05 9.73
N CYS A 168 1.55 -6.13 10.15
CA CYS A 168 0.29 -6.06 10.89
C CYS A 168 0.44 -5.32 12.23
N LYS A 169 1.54 -5.51 12.96
CA LYS A 169 1.81 -4.76 14.19
C LYS A 169 1.93 -3.27 13.95
N VAL A 170 2.68 -2.85 12.92
CA VAL A 170 2.81 -1.44 12.56
C VAL A 170 1.46 -0.81 12.25
N VAL A 171 0.62 -1.51 11.50
CA VAL A 171 -0.74 -1.05 11.16
C VAL A 171 -1.61 -0.96 12.41
N ALA A 172 -1.60 -1.99 13.25
CA ALA A 172 -2.39 -2.01 14.49
C ALA A 172 -2.00 -0.88 15.44
N GLN A 173 -0.70 -0.62 15.61
CA GLN A 173 -0.18 0.49 16.41
C GLN A 173 -0.60 1.85 15.85
N GLY A 174 -0.56 2.02 14.51
CA GLY A 174 -1.02 3.23 13.85
C GLY A 174 -2.51 3.49 14.08
N ILE A 175 -3.35 2.45 13.95
CA ILE A 175 -4.79 2.54 14.22
C ILE A 175 -5.05 2.86 15.69
N ALA A 176 -4.39 2.16 16.62
CA ALA A 176 -4.55 2.39 18.06
C ALA A 176 -4.18 3.82 18.45
N SER A 177 -3.09 4.34 17.88
CA SER A 177 -2.66 5.72 18.08
C SER A 177 -3.67 6.72 17.53
N GLN A 178 -4.16 6.54 16.31
CA GLN A 178 -5.18 7.41 15.68
C GLN A 178 -6.47 7.46 16.48
N LEU A 179 -6.89 6.33 17.03
CA LEU A 179 -8.11 6.21 17.82
C LEU A 179 -7.91 6.50 19.31
N ASN A 180 -6.68 6.84 19.72
CA ASN A 180 -6.29 7.06 21.11
C ASN A 180 -6.72 5.90 22.02
N LEU A 181 -6.56 4.67 21.52
CA LEU A 181 -6.93 3.47 22.26
C LEU A 181 -5.90 3.21 23.36
N LYS A 182 -6.35 3.18 24.60
CA LYS A 182 -5.56 2.72 25.75
C LYS A 182 -6.01 1.31 26.07
N GLY A 183 -5.13 0.34 25.85
CA GLY A 183 -5.39 -1.04 26.25
C GLY A 183 -5.61 -1.15 27.75
N LYS A 184 -6.72 -1.73 28.17
CA LYS A 184 -7.00 -2.05 29.58
C LYS A 184 -6.45 -3.42 29.97
N ASN A 185 -6.30 -4.30 29.01
CA ASN A 185 -5.85 -5.67 29.24
C ASN A 185 -4.36 -5.82 28.89
N LYS A 186 -3.66 -6.59 29.71
CA LYS A 186 -2.29 -7.02 29.42
C LYS A 186 -2.40 -8.31 28.62
N TYR A 187 -2.15 -8.23 27.32
CA TYR A 187 -2.03 -9.39 26.47
C TYR A 187 -0.59 -9.94 26.53
N LYS A 188 -0.47 -11.25 26.44
CA LYS A 188 0.81 -11.91 26.21
C LYS A 188 0.97 -12.11 24.71
N GLU A 189 2.04 -11.61 24.18
CA GLU A 189 2.46 -11.87 22.80
C GLU A 189 3.35 -13.11 22.77
N GLN A 190 3.04 -14.06 21.92
CA GLN A 190 3.86 -15.22 21.64
C GLN A 190 4.27 -15.20 20.17
N GLU A 191 5.57 -15.23 19.94
CA GLU A 191 6.12 -15.38 18.60
C GLU A 191 6.12 -16.88 18.24
N GLU A 192 5.57 -17.19 17.08
CA GLU A 192 5.58 -18.54 16.50
C GLU A 192 6.22 -18.50 15.12
N THR A 193 6.93 -19.57 14.78
CA THR A 193 7.45 -19.74 13.42
C THR A 193 6.53 -20.68 12.65
N ILE A 194 6.00 -20.22 11.52
CA ILE A 194 5.12 -21.01 10.67
C ILE A 194 5.72 -21.21 9.29
N GLN A 195 5.37 -22.32 8.64
CA GLN A 195 5.66 -22.59 7.25
C GLN A 195 4.42 -22.29 6.41
N MET A 196 4.57 -21.46 5.39
CA MET A 196 3.44 -21.00 4.60
C MET A 196 3.84 -20.75 3.14
N THR A 197 3.05 -21.25 2.20
CA THR A 197 3.22 -20.89 0.79
C THR A 197 2.42 -19.62 0.52
N GLY A 198 3.08 -18.61 -0.02
CA GLY A 198 2.43 -17.35 -0.36
C GLY A 198 1.44 -17.48 -1.52
N ASP A 199 0.43 -16.60 -1.54
CA ASP A 199 -0.61 -16.58 -2.56
C ASP A 199 -0.08 -16.26 -3.97
N LEU A 200 1.09 -15.59 -4.06
CA LEU A 200 1.78 -15.26 -5.31
C LEU A 200 2.72 -16.38 -5.81
N TYR A 201 2.88 -17.44 -5.03
CA TYR A 201 3.69 -18.62 -5.42
C TYR A 201 2.85 -19.82 -5.87
N LYS A 202 1.52 -19.72 -5.90
CA LYS A 202 0.62 -20.84 -6.19
C LYS A 202 0.93 -21.58 -7.51
N ASP A 203 1.44 -20.86 -8.50
CA ASP A 203 1.77 -21.41 -9.81
C ASP A 203 3.27 -21.65 -9.99
N THR A 204 4.06 -21.60 -8.92
CA THR A 204 5.50 -21.80 -8.95
C THR A 204 5.91 -23.01 -8.07
N LYS A 205 7.03 -23.63 -8.39
CA LYS A 205 7.61 -24.72 -7.58
C LYS A 205 8.36 -24.22 -6.33
N HIS A 206 7.92 -23.08 -5.77
CA HIS A 206 8.58 -22.52 -4.60
C HIS A 206 8.18 -23.27 -3.35
N ALA A 207 9.19 -23.55 -2.52
CA ALA A 207 8.98 -24.13 -1.19
C ALA A 207 8.21 -23.14 -0.29
N ALA A 208 7.57 -23.66 0.75
CA ALA A 208 6.97 -22.81 1.77
C ALA A 208 8.01 -21.87 2.39
N GLU A 209 7.63 -20.61 2.59
CA GLU A 209 8.45 -19.64 3.31
C GLU A 209 8.28 -19.83 4.82
N THR A 210 9.39 -19.73 5.55
CA THR A 210 9.35 -19.62 7.01
C THR A 210 8.97 -18.20 7.39
N ARG A 211 7.92 -18.05 8.20
CA ARG A 211 7.39 -16.73 8.61
C ARG A 211 7.20 -16.69 10.11
N LYS A 212 7.38 -15.48 10.68
CA LYS A 212 6.97 -15.19 12.04
C LYS A 212 5.49 -14.84 12.08
N ALA A 213 4.78 -15.49 12.97
CA ALA A 213 3.41 -15.18 13.34
C ALA A 213 3.34 -14.78 14.81
N TYR A 214 2.35 -14.00 15.17
CA TYR A 214 2.17 -13.53 16.53
C TYR A 214 0.81 -13.97 17.03
N ARG A 215 0.81 -14.73 18.11
CA ARG A 215 -0.41 -15.06 18.85
C ARG A 215 -0.55 -14.12 20.03
N VAL A 216 -1.75 -13.63 20.23
CA VAL A 216 -2.12 -12.77 21.36
C VAL A 216 -3.12 -13.51 22.22
N SER A 217 -2.83 -13.69 23.50
CA SER A 217 -3.67 -14.39 24.48
C SER A 217 -3.91 -13.56 25.76
#